data_72de0f33854bb0145783b850c10a29c8
#
_entry.id   72de0f33854bb0145783b850c10a29c8
#
_cell.length_a   1.000
_cell.length_b   1.000
_cell.length_c   1.000
_cell.angle_alpha   90.00
_cell.angle_beta   90.00
_cell.angle_gamma   90.00
#
_symmetry.space_group_name_H-M   'P 1'
#
loop_
_entity.id
_entity.type
_entity.pdbx_description
1 polymer ?
#
loop_
_entity_poly.entity_id
_entity_poly.type
_entity_poly.pdbx_seq_one_letter_code
_entity_poly.pdbx_strand_id
1 'polypeptide(L)'
;DFGGDTLEAYLDIALNPFKEGTTEYTEEYNSFVKTGINSYATDQIFQKITMGNITPLVLYMVVLLLVLIAMATFRSPAVALMPDVTPKPLRSQANAMINLAGGAGGAVAFLIYTITFMINPYGYMAIFIAVACAMLILLACFLVFVKEPVLFNECQELCAEYGISNDEEDEVQGGADEATIALETGKAKRARMVSFLLILASIFMWFMGYNAISSNLSIYITKTLGQSAGIGGVISGVSMGVSAVAFIPVGWLAVKIGRRKSIMLGFGLAVISYLLIFFFAATPSSYAVYLYAIFYLIAGFGLIIGNVNTFPMVVELSSNATIGKYTGLYYTATMSAQAITPFIAGLIMDEWGTKYLFLYSVICVIISIALMFFVKHGDSKAVPKSTLEMLGEDA
;
A
#
# COMPACT_ATOMS: atom_id res chain seq x y z
N ASP A 1 -6.97 27.02 25.39
CA ASP A 1 -7.74 28.05 26.12
C ASP A 1 -8.26 29.05 25.10
N PHE A 2 -9.40 28.75 24.48
CA PHE A 2 -10.03 29.67 23.51
C PHE A 2 -10.90 30.75 24.18
N GLY A 3 -10.76 30.98 25.50
CA GLY A 3 -11.58 31.90 26.25
C GLY A 3 -13.03 31.44 26.23
N GLY A 4 -13.44 30.56 27.17
CA GLY A 4 -14.78 29.97 27.22
C GLY A 4 -15.92 30.98 27.01
N ASP A 5 -15.78 32.18 27.54
CA ASP A 5 -16.76 33.28 27.41
C ASP A 5 -16.94 33.75 25.94
N THR A 6 -15.92 33.67 25.10
CA THR A 6 -16.03 34.07 23.69
C THR A 6 -16.68 32.99 22.84
N LEU A 7 -16.44 31.71 23.14
CA LEU A 7 -17.06 30.58 22.44
C LEU A 7 -18.56 30.50 22.74
N GLU A 8 -18.96 30.63 24.03
CA GLU A 8 -20.36 30.65 24.42
C GLU A 8 -21.10 31.83 23.81
N ALA A 9 -20.50 33.04 23.79
CA ALA A 9 -21.10 34.21 23.16
C ALA A 9 -21.26 34.04 21.63
N TYR A 10 -20.31 33.41 20.96
CA TYR A 10 -20.43 33.11 19.53
C TYR A 10 -21.47 32.04 19.22
N LEU A 11 -21.56 31.01 20.05
CA LEU A 11 -22.57 29.96 19.92
C LEU A 11 -23.96 30.52 20.17
N ASP A 12 -24.15 31.38 21.20
CA ASP A 12 -25.41 32.04 21.49
C ASP A 12 -25.89 32.94 20.34
N ILE A 13 -25.00 33.71 19.75
CA ILE A 13 -25.34 34.58 18.59
C ILE A 13 -25.67 33.75 17.34
N ALA A 14 -24.91 32.70 17.04
CA ALA A 14 -25.06 31.89 15.84
C ALA A 14 -26.29 30.98 15.90
N LEU A 15 -26.65 30.47 17.12
CA LEU A 15 -27.72 29.50 17.31
C LEU A 15 -29.02 30.12 17.81
N ASN A 16 -29.01 31.38 18.23
CA ASN A 16 -30.18 32.10 18.74
C ASN A 16 -31.41 32.10 17.78
N PRO A 17 -31.25 32.13 16.44
CA PRO A 17 -32.37 32.00 15.50
C PRO A 17 -33.04 30.63 15.48
N PHE A 18 -32.35 29.59 15.98
CA PHE A 18 -32.79 28.22 15.89
C PHE A 18 -33.29 27.71 17.23
N LYS A 19 -34.37 26.96 17.22
CA LYS A 19 -34.91 26.36 18.43
C LYS A 19 -34.13 25.08 18.77
N GLU A 20 -33.56 25.04 19.97
CA GLU A 20 -32.83 23.89 20.48
C GLU A 20 -33.67 22.59 20.36
N GLY A 21 -33.05 21.53 19.84
CA GLY A 21 -33.71 20.24 19.61
C GLY A 21 -34.37 20.09 18.23
N THR A 22 -34.36 21.10 17.38
CA THR A 22 -34.81 20.99 15.99
C THR A 22 -33.68 20.44 15.07
N THR A 23 -34.09 19.90 13.90
CA THR A 23 -33.12 19.41 12.91
C THR A 23 -32.27 20.56 12.36
N GLU A 24 -32.89 21.73 12.16
CA GLU A 24 -32.24 22.96 11.69
C GLU A 24 -31.18 23.44 12.67
N TYR A 25 -31.47 23.43 13.99
CA TYR A 25 -30.51 23.75 15.04
C TYR A 25 -29.32 22.79 15.00
N THR A 26 -29.56 21.49 14.84
CA THR A 26 -28.51 20.46 14.83
C THR A 26 -27.62 20.58 13.57
N GLU A 27 -28.21 20.88 12.43
CA GLU A 27 -27.46 21.08 11.17
C GLU A 27 -26.62 22.34 11.22
N GLU A 28 -27.15 23.45 11.70
CA GLU A 28 -26.43 24.73 11.83
C GLU A 28 -25.33 24.63 12.88
N TYR A 29 -25.62 24.06 14.04
CA TYR A 29 -24.62 23.78 15.08
C TYR A 29 -23.47 22.93 14.55
N ASN A 30 -23.75 21.85 13.83
CA ASN A 30 -22.71 21.00 13.25
C ASN A 30 -21.92 21.74 12.15
N SER A 31 -22.57 22.54 11.33
CA SER A 31 -21.92 23.37 10.31
C SER A 31 -21.00 24.39 10.97
N PHE A 32 -21.50 25.11 11.98
CA PHE A 32 -20.72 26.11 12.70
C PHE A 32 -19.53 25.51 13.44
N VAL A 33 -19.73 24.41 14.20
CA VAL A 33 -18.67 23.74 14.95
C VAL A 33 -17.67 23.08 14.02
N LYS A 34 -18.14 22.37 12.97
CA LYS A 34 -17.24 21.66 12.08
C LYS A 34 -16.49 22.58 11.13
N THR A 35 -17.15 23.61 10.61
CA THR A 35 -16.56 24.46 9.56
C THR A 35 -15.90 25.71 10.15
N GLY A 36 -16.54 26.38 11.09
CA GLY A 36 -16.04 27.62 11.68
C GLY A 36 -15.03 27.39 12.79
N ILE A 37 -15.44 26.71 13.86
CA ILE A 37 -14.59 26.56 15.06
C ILE A 37 -13.39 25.67 14.79
N ASN A 38 -13.58 24.53 14.11
CA ASN A 38 -12.47 23.62 13.82
C ASN A 38 -11.46 24.25 12.84
N SER A 39 -11.93 25.00 11.84
CA SER A 39 -11.06 25.72 10.93
C SER A 39 -10.28 26.80 11.65
N TYR A 40 -10.96 27.62 12.44
CA TYR A 40 -10.31 28.66 13.26
C TYR A 40 -9.32 28.08 14.27
N ALA A 41 -9.70 26.99 14.97
CA ALA A 41 -8.83 26.32 15.93
C ALA A 41 -7.58 25.76 15.24
N THR A 42 -7.74 25.13 14.07
CA THR A 42 -6.63 24.58 13.28
C THR A 42 -5.69 25.69 12.83
N ASP A 43 -6.23 26.82 12.37
CA ASP A 43 -5.42 27.97 11.93
C ASP A 43 -4.68 28.63 13.09
N GLN A 44 -5.33 28.80 14.24
CA GLN A 44 -4.68 29.31 15.46
C GLN A 44 -3.59 28.38 15.99
N ILE A 45 -3.81 27.06 15.97
CA ILE A 45 -2.79 26.07 16.32
C ILE A 45 -1.62 26.14 15.37
N PHE A 46 -1.88 26.21 14.07
CA PHE A 46 -0.83 26.34 13.06
C PHE A 46 -0.02 27.64 13.25
N GLN A 47 -0.68 28.79 13.35
CA GLN A 47 -0.01 30.10 13.46
C GLN A 47 0.72 30.28 14.81
N LYS A 48 0.07 29.94 15.93
CA LYS A 48 0.64 30.22 17.26
C LYS A 48 1.56 29.11 17.76
N ILE A 49 1.24 27.85 17.51
CA ILE A 49 2.01 26.72 18.04
C ILE A 49 3.06 26.27 17.03
N THR A 50 2.66 26.03 15.78
CA THR A 50 3.57 25.48 14.76
C THR A 50 4.53 26.55 14.25
N MET A 51 4.02 27.70 13.84
CA MET A 51 4.84 28.79 13.28
C MET A 51 5.50 29.65 14.39
N GLY A 52 4.85 29.78 15.55
CA GLY A 52 5.43 30.48 16.71
C GLY A 52 6.59 29.71 17.36
N ASN A 53 6.62 28.40 17.26
CA ASN A 53 7.72 27.55 17.72
C ASN A 53 7.95 26.42 16.74
N ILE A 54 8.73 26.67 15.69
CA ILE A 54 9.01 25.71 14.62
C ILE A 54 9.92 24.53 15.04
N THR A 55 10.62 24.68 16.19
CA THR A 55 11.61 23.70 16.64
C THR A 55 11.05 22.29 16.83
N PRO A 56 9.89 22.06 17.49
CA PRO A 56 9.30 20.72 17.60
C PRO A 56 8.93 20.13 16.25
N LEU A 57 8.44 20.93 15.30
CA LEU A 57 8.11 20.46 13.96
C LEU A 57 9.37 19.99 13.21
N VAL A 58 10.43 20.80 13.23
CA VAL A 58 11.71 20.44 12.59
C VAL A 58 12.30 19.19 13.24
N LEU A 59 12.28 19.10 14.59
CA LEU A 59 12.75 17.93 15.30
C LEU A 59 11.95 16.67 14.91
N TYR A 60 10.63 16.78 14.82
CA TYR A 60 9.76 15.69 14.37
C TYR A 60 10.12 15.24 12.95
N MET A 61 10.32 16.17 12.02
CA MET A 61 10.69 15.86 10.64
C MET A 61 12.07 15.18 10.57
N VAL A 62 13.05 15.62 11.36
CA VAL A 62 14.37 14.99 11.42
C VAL A 62 14.29 13.57 11.98
N VAL A 63 13.56 13.38 13.08
CA VAL A 63 13.37 12.03 13.66
C VAL A 63 12.65 11.12 12.66
N LEU A 64 11.61 11.60 12.00
CA LEU A 64 10.90 10.85 10.96
C LEU A 64 11.84 10.45 9.82
N LEU A 65 12.68 11.35 9.35
CA LEU A 65 13.68 11.08 8.32
C LEU A 65 14.66 9.97 8.77
N LEU A 66 15.15 10.04 10.01
CA LEU A 66 16.04 9.02 10.57
C LEU A 66 15.35 7.66 10.64
N VAL A 67 14.07 7.60 11.04
CA VAL A 67 13.27 6.35 11.03
C VAL A 67 13.13 5.80 9.62
N LEU A 68 12.86 6.64 8.64
CA LEU A 68 12.73 6.23 7.23
C LEU A 68 14.06 5.67 6.68
N ILE A 69 15.20 6.31 7.01
CA ILE A 69 16.54 5.81 6.63
C ILE A 69 16.80 4.46 7.29
N ALA A 70 16.52 4.31 8.57
CA ALA A 70 16.68 3.04 9.28
C ALA A 70 15.83 1.93 8.68
N MET A 71 14.57 2.21 8.35
CA MET A 71 13.67 1.26 7.67
C MET A 71 14.16 0.88 6.27
N ALA A 72 14.67 1.83 5.49
CA ALA A 72 15.22 1.57 4.17
C ALA A 72 16.47 0.68 4.26
N THR A 73 17.35 0.94 5.23
CA THR A 73 18.56 0.15 5.48
C THR A 73 18.23 -1.28 5.92
N PHE A 74 17.23 -1.45 6.79
CA PHE A 74 16.80 -2.77 7.27
C PHE A 74 16.13 -3.60 6.17
N ARG A 75 15.36 -2.97 5.28
CA ARG A 75 14.52 -3.66 4.30
C ARG A 75 15.33 -4.52 3.33
N SER A 76 16.48 -4.03 2.86
CA SER A 76 17.30 -4.72 1.88
C SER A 76 17.83 -6.07 2.37
N PRO A 77 18.52 -6.16 3.51
CA PRO A 77 18.98 -7.46 4.05
C PRO A 77 17.82 -8.37 4.47
N ALA A 78 16.72 -7.81 5.00
CA ALA A 78 15.56 -8.61 5.40
C ALA A 78 14.89 -9.31 4.21
N VAL A 79 14.83 -8.65 3.06
CA VAL A 79 14.28 -9.27 1.83
C VAL A 79 15.28 -10.24 1.20
N ALA A 80 16.58 -9.94 1.26
CA ALA A 80 17.63 -10.81 0.72
C ALA A 80 17.74 -12.16 1.46
N LEU A 81 17.40 -12.20 2.75
CA LEU A 81 17.46 -13.44 3.53
C LEU A 81 16.65 -14.58 2.91
N MET A 82 15.48 -14.29 2.31
CA MET A 82 14.62 -15.33 1.76
C MET A 82 15.27 -16.12 0.61
N PRO A 83 15.80 -15.50 -0.44
CA PRO A 83 16.49 -16.24 -1.50
C PRO A 83 17.78 -16.93 -1.02
N ASP A 84 18.43 -16.43 0.04
CA ASP A 84 19.67 -17.00 0.57
C ASP A 84 19.44 -18.32 1.32
N VAL A 85 18.26 -18.47 1.97
CA VAL A 85 17.90 -19.66 2.75
C VAL A 85 16.88 -20.56 2.06
N THR A 86 16.53 -20.31 0.79
CA THR A 86 15.50 -21.07 0.08
C THR A 86 16.01 -21.55 -1.27
N PRO A 87 15.95 -22.87 -1.57
CA PRO A 87 16.25 -23.40 -2.89
C PRO A 87 15.44 -22.73 -4.00
N LYS A 88 16.04 -22.55 -5.17
CA LYS A 88 15.40 -21.86 -6.32
C LYS A 88 13.97 -22.31 -6.63
N PRO A 89 13.65 -23.62 -6.68
CA PRO A 89 12.30 -24.09 -7.01
C PRO A 89 11.24 -23.65 -5.98
N LEU A 90 11.62 -23.50 -4.71
CA LEU A 90 10.71 -23.15 -3.60
C LEU A 90 10.58 -21.65 -3.34
N ARG A 91 11.37 -20.80 -4.01
CA ARG A 91 11.37 -19.34 -3.79
C ARG A 91 10.00 -18.68 -4.02
N SER A 92 9.19 -19.21 -4.95
CA SER A 92 7.84 -18.71 -5.20
C SER A 92 6.91 -18.94 -4.00
N GLN A 93 6.98 -20.15 -3.41
CA GLN A 93 6.21 -20.48 -2.21
C GLN A 93 6.69 -19.69 -0.98
N ALA A 94 8.01 -19.57 -0.79
CA ALA A 94 8.59 -18.74 0.27
C ALA A 94 8.15 -17.27 0.14
N ASN A 95 8.13 -16.70 -1.06
CA ASN A 95 7.65 -15.35 -1.29
C ASN A 95 6.14 -15.20 -0.97
N ALA A 96 5.33 -16.19 -1.29
CA ALA A 96 3.91 -16.21 -0.92
C ALA A 96 3.73 -16.22 0.60
N MET A 97 4.52 -17.01 1.34
CA MET A 97 4.51 -17.04 2.82
C MET A 97 4.92 -15.71 3.44
N ILE A 98 5.95 -15.04 2.89
CA ILE A 98 6.39 -13.72 3.36
C ILE A 98 5.29 -12.68 3.15
N ASN A 99 4.63 -12.69 1.99
CA ASN A 99 3.53 -11.77 1.71
C ASN A 99 2.32 -12.04 2.62
N LEU A 100 2.01 -13.31 2.88
CA LEU A 100 0.97 -13.70 3.83
C LEU A 100 1.28 -13.21 5.25
N ALA A 101 2.50 -13.44 5.72
CA ALA A 101 2.95 -12.96 7.04
C ALA A 101 2.94 -11.42 7.12
N GLY A 102 3.37 -10.73 6.06
CA GLY A 102 3.30 -9.27 5.97
C GLY A 102 1.86 -8.75 6.03
N GLY A 103 0.93 -9.38 5.31
CA GLY A 103 -0.49 -9.05 5.35
C GLY A 103 -1.10 -9.28 6.74
N ALA A 104 -0.79 -10.40 7.38
CA ALA A 104 -1.23 -10.69 8.74
C ALA A 104 -0.67 -9.68 9.76
N GLY A 105 0.63 -9.34 9.65
CA GLY A 105 1.26 -8.31 10.49
C GLY A 105 0.61 -6.93 10.33
N GLY A 106 0.29 -6.55 9.10
CA GLY A 106 -0.44 -5.32 8.81
C GLY A 106 -1.84 -5.31 9.43
N ALA A 107 -2.59 -6.42 9.33
CA ALA A 107 -3.90 -6.54 9.96
C ALA A 107 -3.82 -6.37 11.49
N VAL A 108 -2.82 -6.99 12.14
CA VAL A 108 -2.58 -6.82 13.59
C VAL A 108 -2.24 -5.38 13.93
N ALA A 109 -1.40 -4.71 13.14
CA ALA A 109 -1.06 -3.30 13.35
C ALA A 109 -2.32 -2.40 13.28
N PHE A 110 -3.20 -2.64 12.30
CA PHE A 110 -4.47 -1.90 12.21
C PHE A 110 -5.43 -2.19 13.37
N LEU A 111 -5.44 -3.42 13.90
CA LEU A 111 -6.24 -3.74 15.10
C LEU A 111 -5.73 -2.97 16.33
N ILE A 112 -4.41 -2.93 16.54
CA ILE A 112 -3.80 -2.14 17.63
C ILE A 112 -4.17 -0.66 17.49
N TYR A 113 -4.04 -0.11 16.29
CA TYR A 113 -4.44 1.26 15.96
C TYR A 113 -5.92 1.52 16.30
N THR A 114 -6.81 0.64 15.82
CA THR A 114 -8.25 0.76 16.05
C THR A 114 -8.61 0.74 17.53
N ILE A 115 -8.09 -0.26 18.27
CA ILE A 115 -8.38 -0.40 19.70
C ILE A 115 -7.90 0.84 20.48
N THR A 116 -6.69 1.32 20.16
CA THR A 116 -6.12 2.49 20.85
C THR A 116 -6.96 3.73 20.63
N PHE A 117 -7.40 4.00 19.39
CA PHE A 117 -8.23 5.17 19.09
C PHE A 117 -9.67 5.04 19.60
N MET A 118 -10.20 3.84 19.76
CA MET A 118 -11.50 3.64 20.42
C MET A 118 -11.45 3.98 21.91
N ILE A 119 -10.31 3.73 22.57
CA ILE A 119 -10.11 4.04 23.99
C ILE A 119 -9.76 5.53 24.18
N ASN A 120 -8.85 6.03 23.37
CA ASN A 120 -8.40 7.42 23.41
C ASN A 120 -8.16 7.96 22.00
N PRO A 121 -9.03 8.84 21.48
CA PRO A 121 -8.90 9.44 20.14
C PRO A 121 -7.60 10.21 19.92
N TYR A 122 -6.91 10.61 20.98
CA TYR A 122 -5.62 11.31 20.93
C TYR A 122 -4.43 10.44 21.36
N GLY A 123 -4.62 9.12 21.44
CA GLY A 123 -3.65 8.16 21.97
C GLY A 123 -2.47 7.81 21.06
N TYR A 124 -1.99 8.74 20.24
CA TYR A 124 -0.86 8.52 19.31
C TYR A 124 0.40 7.98 20.01
N MET A 125 0.73 8.50 21.20
CA MET A 125 1.90 8.07 21.95
C MET A 125 1.82 6.59 22.34
N ALA A 126 0.63 6.12 22.74
CA ALA A 126 0.40 4.71 23.08
C ALA A 126 0.61 3.79 21.87
N ILE A 127 0.20 4.23 20.67
CA ILE A 127 0.43 3.48 19.42
C ILE A 127 1.92 3.36 19.12
N PHE A 128 2.67 4.47 19.17
CA PHE A 128 4.11 4.43 18.93
C PHE A 128 4.85 3.52 19.92
N ILE A 129 4.49 3.57 21.20
CA ILE A 129 5.07 2.69 22.23
C ILE A 129 4.73 1.23 21.95
N ALA A 130 3.45 0.92 21.67
CA ALA A 130 3.01 -0.45 21.38
C ALA A 130 3.73 -1.05 20.16
N VAL A 131 3.82 -0.27 19.07
CA VAL A 131 4.54 -0.69 17.86
C VAL A 131 6.02 -0.88 18.13
N ALA A 132 6.67 0.05 18.84
CA ALA A 132 8.08 -0.07 19.19
C ALA A 132 8.36 -1.31 20.06
N CYS A 133 7.54 -1.58 21.06
CA CYS A 133 7.64 -2.79 21.88
C CYS A 133 7.45 -4.06 21.05
N ALA A 134 6.46 -4.10 20.17
CA ALA A 134 6.21 -5.23 19.28
C ALA A 134 7.42 -5.47 18.36
N MET A 135 7.99 -4.42 17.76
CA MET A 135 9.19 -4.53 16.92
C MET A 135 10.38 -5.08 17.69
N LEU A 136 10.62 -4.60 18.90
CA LEU A 136 11.74 -5.09 19.75
C LEU A 136 11.55 -6.55 20.16
N ILE A 137 10.34 -6.97 20.50
CA ILE A 137 10.03 -8.35 20.85
C ILE A 137 10.24 -9.26 19.62
N LEU A 138 9.72 -8.88 18.45
CA LEU A 138 9.90 -9.64 17.22
C LEU A 138 11.36 -9.73 16.81
N LEU A 139 12.13 -8.64 16.96
CA LEU A 139 13.56 -8.64 16.69
C LEU A 139 14.29 -9.59 17.64
N ALA A 140 13.98 -9.57 18.95
CA ALA A 140 14.56 -10.47 19.92
C ALA A 140 14.23 -11.94 19.59
N CYS A 141 12.98 -12.24 19.23
CA CYS A 141 12.59 -13.57 18.78
C CYS A 141 13.37 -13.98 17.53
N PHE A 142 13.48 -13.09 16.54
CA PHE A 142 14.26 -13.36 15.33
C PHE A 142 15.72 -13.72 15.64
N LEU A 143 16.39 -12.92 16.43
CA LEU A 143 17.80 -13.14 16.81
C LEU A 143 18.03 -14.45 17.60
N VAL A 144 17.04 -14.89 18.38
CA VAL A 144 17.12 -16.13 19.16
C VAL A 144 16.83 -17.36 18.32
N PHE A 145 15.80 -17.31 17.48
CA PHE A 145 15.30 -18.49 16.75
C PHE A 145 15.88 -18.65 15.35
N VAL A 146 16.20 -17.56 14.66
CA VAL A 146 16.71 -17.59 13.28
C VAL A 146 18.24 -17.56 13.29
N LYS A 147 18.86 -18.69 13.00
CA LYS A 147 20.31 -18.82 12.86
C LYS A 147 20.66 -18.89 11.38
N GLU A 148 20.84 -17.75 10.75
CA GLU A 148 21.12 -17.62 9.33
C GLU A 148 22.22 -18.57 8.81
N PRO A 149 23.40 -18.72 9.47
CA PRO A 149 24.44 -19.62 8.98
C PRO A 149 24.02 -21.10 8.95
N VAL A 150 23.15 -21.53 9.89
CA VAL A 150 22.65 -22.90 9.93
C VAL A 150 21.66 -23.13 8.78
N LEU A 151 20.70 -22.22 8.61
CA LEU A 151 19.71 -22.29 7.54
C LEU A 151 20.34 -22.22 6.15
N PHE A 152 21.39 -21.40 6.01
CA PHE A 152 22.16 -21.32 4.76
C PHE A 152 22.85 -22.64 4.43
N ASN A 153 23.51 -23.27 5.41
CA ASN A 153 24.16 -24.57 5.22
C ASN A 153 23.15 -25.68 4.90
N GLU A 154 22.02 -25.71 5.61
CA GLU A 154 20.92 -26.66 5.33
C GLU A 154 20.38 -26.49 3.90
N CYS A 155 20.22 -25.24 3.45
CA CYS A 155 19.82 -24.95 2.07
C CYS A 155 20.86 -25.45 1.07
N GLN A 156 22.16 -25.30 1.33
CA GLN A 156 23.23 -25.78 0.49
C GLN A 156 23.27 -27.32 0.44
N GLU A 157 23.13 -27.99 1.57
CA GLU A 157 23.06 -29.45 1.66
C GLU A 157 21.86 -30.01 0.87
N LEU A 158 20.67 -29.41 1.03
CA LEU A 158 19.49 -29.78 0.25
C LEU A 158 19.72 -29.59 -1.26
N CYS A 159 20.33 -28.46 -1.64
CA CYS A 159 20.63 -28.22 -3.06
C CYS A 159 21.60 -29.24 -3.62
N ALA A 160 22.61 -29.64 -2.85
CA ALA A 160 23.56 -30.68 -3.25
C ALA A 160 22.91 -32.06 -3.35
N GLU A 161 22.03 -32.44 -2.42
CA GLU A 161 21.29 -33.69 -2.40
C GLU A 161 20.39 -33.86 -3.63
N TYR A 162 19.67 -32.78 -3.99
CA TYR A 162 18.75 -32.81 -5.13
C TYR A 162 19.40 -32.39 -6.47
N GLY A 163 20.73 -32.13 -6.50
CA GLY A 163 21.43 -31.71 -7.70
C GLY A 163 20.99 -30.35 -8.25
N ILE A 164 20.51 -29.48 -7.37
CA ILE A 164 20.07 -28.12 -7.70
C ILE A 164 21.28 -27.21 -7.63
N SER A 165 21.71 -26.64 -8.78
CA SER A 165 22.71 -25.59 -8.78
C SER A 165 22.11 -24.29 -8.22
N ASN A 166 22.62 -23.86 -7.06
CA ASN A 166 22.33 -22.53 -6.50
C ASN A 166 23.26 -21.46 -7.04
N ASP A 167 24.29 -21.84 -7.85
CA ASP A 167 25.18 -20.90 -8.47
C ASP A 167 24.38 -19.94 -9.37
N GLU A 168 24.73 -18.66 -9.23
CA GLU A 168 24.02 -17.57 -9.93
C GLU A 168 24.16 -17.65 -11.46
N GLU A 169 24.95 -18.60 -11.96
CA GLU A 169 25.25 -18.77 -13.40
C GLU A 169 24.23 -19.64 -14.15
N ASP A 170 23.47 -20.51 -13.46
CA ASP A 170 22.54 -21.41 -14.15
C ASP A 170 21.06 -21.11 -13.80
N GLU A 171 20.37 -20.53 -14.78
CA GLU A 171 18.93 -20.42 -14.97
C GLU A 171 18.15 -19.53 -13.98
N VAL A 172 18.09 -18.24 -14.27
CA VAL A 172 16.91 -17.45 -13.98
C VAL A 172 15.75 -17.92 -14.85
N GLN A 173 14.96 -18.85 -14.34
CA GLN A 173 13.65 -19.13 -14.90
C GLN A 173 12.78 -17.89 -14.69
N GLY A 174 12.79 -16.98 -15.66
CA GLY A 174 12.03 -15.74 -15.68
C GLY A 174 12.76 -14.53 -16.25
N GLY A 175 14.09 -14.53 -16.31
CA GLY A 175 14.84 -13.55 -17.10
C GLY A 175 15.02 -14.03 -18.54
N ALA A 176 15.04 -13.14 -19.50
CA ALA A 176 15.42 -13.51 -20.87
C ALA A 176 16.87 -14.01 -20.84
N ASP A 177 17.16 -15.18 -21.49
CA ASP A 177 18.50 -15.73 -21.58
C ASP A 177 19.51 -14.67 -21.99
N GLU A 178 20.64 -14.57 -21.28
CA GLU A 178 21.71 -13.62 -21.62
C GLU A 178 22.16 -13.76 -23.08
N ALA A 179 22.20 -14.98 -23.60
CA ALA A 179 22.50 -15.25 -25.00
C ALA A 179 21.44 -14.64 -25.92
N THR A 180 20.17 -14.71 -25.58
CA THR A 180 19.06 -14.11 -26.34
C THR A 180 19.13 -12.59 -26.28
N ILE A 181 19.46 -12.02 -25.09
CA ILE A 181 19.64 -10.58 -24.92
C ILE A 181 20.85 -10.04 -25.68
N ALA A 182 21.96 -10.79 -25.71
CA ALA A 182 23.17 -10.41 -26.43
C ALA A 182 23.00 -10.46 -27.95
N LEU A 183 22.13 -11.34 -28.45
CA LEU A 183 21.82 -11.49 -29.89
C LEU A 183 20.71 -10.55 -30.36
N GLU A 184 20.04 -9.82 -29.46
CA GLU A 184 18.98 -8.89 -29.82
C GLU A 184 19.47 -7.77 -30.74
N THR A 185 18.78 -7.59 -31.86
CA THR A 185 18.94 -6.41 -32.70
C THR A 185 18.61 -5.12 -31.95
N GLY A 186 19.26 -4.00 -32.28
CA GLY A 186 19.04 -2.72 -31.64
C GLY A 186 17.54 -2.28 -31.55
N LYS A 187 16.72 -2.73 -32.52
CA LYS A 187 15.27 -2.49 -32.52
C LYS A 187 14.54 -3.30 -31.41
N ALA A 188 14.91 -4.57 -31.21
CA ALA A 188 14.31 -5.41 -30.16
C ALA A 188 14.70 -4.92 -28.76
N LYS A 189 15.97 -4.55 -28.54
CA LYS A 189 16.44 -3.93 -27.30
C LYS A 189 15.69 -2.65 -26.96
N ARG A 190 15.45 -1.79 -27.97
CA ARG A 190 14.65 -0.56 -27.78
C ARG A 190 13.19 -0.88 -27.42
N ALA A 191 12.57 -1.85 -28.08
CA ALA A 191 11.18 -2.25 -27.81
C ALA A 191 11.01 -2.83 -26.40
N ARG A 192 11.98 -3.62 -25.90
CA ARG A 192 12.01 -4.12 -24.53
C ARG A 192 12.18 -2.99 -23.51
N MET A 193 13.10 -2.04 -23.76
CA MET A 193 13.26 -0.87 -22.89
C MET A 193 12.00 0.00 -22.84
N VAL A 194 11.31 0.19 -23.96
CA VAL A 194 10.02 0.90 -23.99
C VAL A 194 8.98 0.16 -23.16
N SER A 195 8.86 -1.17 -23.28
CA SER A 195 7.95 -1.97 -22.45
C SER A 195 8.28 -1.84 -20.96
N PHE A 196 9.55 -1.86 -20.59
CA PHE A 196 10.00 -1.65 -19.21
C PHE A 196 9.59 -0.28 -18.68
N LEU A 197 9.84 0.79 -19.42
CA LEU A 197 9.45 2.15 -19.01
C LEU A 197 7.92 2.31 -18.90
N LEU A 198 7.17 1.68 -19.81
CA LEU A 198 5.69 1.66 -19.73
C LEU A 198 5.19 0.92 -18.49
N ILE A 199 5.82 -0.19 -18.12
CA ILE A 199 5.48 -0.91 -16.88
C ILE A 199 5.78 -0.03 -15.67
N LEU A 200 6.97 0.60 -15.59
CA LEU A 200 7.31 1.50 -14.48
C LEU A 200 6.35 2.70 -14.38
N ALA A 201 6.01 3.32 -15.49
CA ALA A 201 5.04 4.42 -15.53
C ALA A 201 3.64 3.96 -15.10
N SER A 202 3.20 2.76 -15.55
CA SER A 202 1.95 2.15 -15.13
C SER A 202 1.92 1.91 -13.62
N ILE A 203 3.00 1.36 -13.05
CA ILE A 203 3.15 1.12 -11.62
C ILE A 203 3.11 2.44 -10.85
N PHE A 204 3.85 3.44 -11.30
CA PHE A 204 3.86 4.77 -10.69
C PHE A 204 2.46 5.36 -10.62
N MET A 205 1.73 5.38 -11.74
CA MET A 205 0.37 5.91 -11.80
C MET A 205 -0.61 5.13 -10.92
N TRP A 206 -0.52 3.79 -10.92
CA TRP A 206 -1.32 2.97 -10.03
C TRP A 206 -1.05 3.27 -8.55
N PHE A 207 0.22 3.35 -8.13
CA PHE A 207 0.58 3.68 -6.75
C PHE A 207 0.13 5.09 -6.36
N MET A 208 0.14 6.06 -7.27
CA MET A 208 -0.43 7.39 -7.05
C MET A 208 -1.91 7.31 -6.66
N GLY A 209 -2.71 6.57 -7.44
CA GLY A 209 -4.13 6.38 -7.16
C GLY A 209 -4.39 5.61 -5.86
N TYR A 210 -3.69 4.50 -5.65
CA TYR A 210 -3.84 3.67 -4.46
C TYR A 210 -3.49 4.43 -3.17
N ASN A 211 -2.34 5.09 -3.14
CA ASN A 211 -1.88 5.81 -1.94
C ASN A 211 -2.77 7.01 -1.60
N ALA A 212 -3.36 7.69 -2.59
CA ALA A 212 -4.29 8.78 -2.33
C ALA A 212 -5.48 8.35 -1.47
N ILE A 213 -5.99 7.15 -1.69
CA ILE A 213 -7.12 6.61 -0.92
C ILE A 213 -6.64 5.98 0.38
N SER A 214 -5.64 5.09 0.33
CA SER A 214 -5.22 4.32 1.50
C SER A 214 -4.65 5.20 2.62
N SER A 215 -3.90 6.25 2.28
CA SER A 215 -3.34 7.19 3.26
C SER A 215 -4.39 8.13 3.85
N ASN A 216 -5.47 8.42 3.13
CA ASN A 216 -6.50 9.37 3.56
C ASN A 216 -7.83 8.69 3.95
N LEU A 217 -7.81 7.37 4.13
CA LEU A 217 -8.99 6.58 4.48
C LEU A 217 -9.71 7.10 5.74
N SER A 218 -8.97 7.31 6.81
CA SER A 218 -9.53 7.83 8.07
C SER A 218 -10.14 9.22 7.91
N ILE A 219 -9.50 10.09 7.12
CA ILE A 219 -10.01 11.44 6.82
C ILE A 219 -11.32 11.35 6.03
N TYR A 220 -11.40 10.46 5.03
CA TYR A 220 -12.63 10.25 4.27
C TYR A 220 -13.77 9.76 5.15
N ILE A 221 -13.53 8.76 6.01
CA ILE A 221 -14.53 8.19 6.90
C ILE A 221 -15.03 9.22 7.91
N THR A 222 -14.14 10.05 8.45
CA THR A 222 -14.53 11.06 9.44
C THR A 222 -15.18 12.29 8.79
N LYS A 223 -14.60 12.84 7.75
CA LYS A 223 -15.09 14.08 7.13
C LYS A 223 -16.27 13.87 6.16
N THR A 224 -16.26 12.78 5.39
CA THR A 224 -17.30 12.54 4.35
C THR A 224 -18.43 11.67 4.87
N LEU A 225 -18.10 10.58 5.59
CA LEU A 225 -19.12 9.65 6.09
C LEU A 225 -19.61 9.98 7.50
N GLY A 226 -18.98 10.94 8.20
CA GLY A 226 -19.36 11.36 9.54
C GLY A 226 -19.17 10.28 10.63
N GLN A 227 -18.28 9.31 10.39
CA GLN A 227 -18.05 8.17 11.27
C GLN A 227 -16.75 8.31 12.07
N SER A 228 -16.56 7.48 13.10
CA SER A 228 -15.34 7.50 13.89
C SER A 228 -14.13 7.00 13.08
N ALA A 229 -12.94 7.54 13.36
CA ALA A 229 -11.69 7.10 12.75
C ALA A 229 -11.39 5.61 12.99
N GLY A 230 -11.86 5.04 14.10
CA GLY A 230 -11.74 3.62 14.43
C GLY A 230 -12.37 2.70 13.39
N ILE A 231 -13.49 3.10 12.78
CA ILE A 231 -14.13 2.36 11.67
C ILE A 231 -13.19 2.27 10.48
N GLY A 232 -12.42 3.33 10.19
CA GLY A 232 -11.37 3.31 9.17
C GLY A 232 -10.31 2.24 9.43
N GLY A 233 -9.88 2.11 10.68
CA GLY A 233 -8.97 1.06 11.12
C GLY A 233 -9.54 -0.35 10.90
N VAL A 234 -10.80 -0.58 11.27
CA VAL A 234 -11.48 -1.87 11.05
C VAL A 234 -11.54 -2.21 9.56
N ILE A 235 -11.98 -1.27 8.71
CA ILE A 235 -12.07 -1.48 7.25
C ILE A 235 -10.70 -1.78 6.66
N SER A 236 -9.66 -1.04 7.07
CA SER A 236 -8.28 -1.27 6.61
C SER A 236 -7.75 -2.64 7.07
N GLY A 237 -7.96 -3.00 8.33
CA GLY A 237 -7.53 -4.28 8.88
C GLY A 237 -8.20 -5.48 8.20
N VAL A 238 -9.52 -5.41 8.00
CA VAL A 238 -10.27 -6.43 7.27
C VAL A 238 -9.80 -6.51 5.82
N SER A 239 -9.62 -5.37 5.15
CA SER A 239 -9.12 -5.32 3.78
C SER A 239 -7.74 -5.98 3.66
N MET A 240 -6.87 -5.74 4.62
CA MET A 240 -5.52 -6.30 4.65
C MET A 240 -5.53 -7.82 4.90
N GLY A 241 -6.39 -8.29 5.79
CA GLY A 241 -6.60 -9.73 6.04
C GLY A 241 -7.17 -10.46 4.83
N VAL A 242 -8.20 -9.92 4.20
CA VAL A 242 -8.78 -10.47 2.96
C VAL A 242 -7.76 -10.45 1.82
N SER A 243 -6.95 -9.39 1.75
CA SER A 243 -5.88 -9.25 0.78
C SER A 243 -4.84 -10.36 0.91
N ALA A 244 -4.42 -10.68 2.14
CA ALA A 244 -3.46 -11.75 2.39
C ALA A 244 -3.96 -13.10 1.85
N VAL A 245 -5.22 -13.44 2.09
CA VAL A 245 -5.83 -14.68 1.58
C VAL A 245 -5.99 -14.64 0.06
N ALA A 246 -6.25 -13.47 -0.52
CA ALA A 246 -6.45 -13.29 -1.96
C ALA A 246 -5.17 -13.53 -2.80
N PHE A 247 -3.98 -13.51 -2.20
CA PHE A 247 -2.73 -13.81 -2.92
C PHE A 247 -2.75 -15.17 -3.61
N ILE A 248 -3.36 -16.18 -2.98
CA ILE A 248 -3.42 -17.56 -3.50
C ILE A 248 -4.20 -17.63 -4.82
N PRO A 249 -5.50 -17.25 -4.88
CA PRO A 249 -6.27 -17.33 -6.13
C PRO A 249 -5.76 -16.38 -7.20
N VAL A 250 -5.14 -15.26 -6.82
CA VAL A 250 -4.56 -14.28 -7.76
C VAL A 250 -3.36 -14.86 -8.50
N GLY A 251 -2.47 -15.58 -7.82
CA GLY A 251 -1.36 -16.29 -8.45
C GLY A 251 -1.84 -17.30 -9.50
N TRP A 252 -2.86 -18.09 -9.17
CA TRP A 252 -3.48 -19.04 -10.10
C TRP A 252 -4.13 -18.35 -11.31
N LEU A 253 -4.82 -17.23 -11.10
CA LEU A 253 -5.41 -16.43 -12.17
C LEU A 253 -4.35 -15.97 -13.18
N ALA A 254 -3.22 -15.48 -12.70
CA ALA A 254 -2.13 -15.00 -13.55
C ALA A 254 -1.53 -16.09 -14.44
N VAL A 255 -1.40 -17.31 -13.90
CA VAL A 255 -0.95 -18.48 -14.67
C VAL A 255 -1.94 -18.81 -15.79
N LYS A 256 -3.25 -18.70 -15.52
CA LYS A 256 -4.30 -19.12 -16.46
C LYS A 256 -4.51 -18.13 -17.62
N ILE A 257 -4.56 -16.84 -17.34
CA ILE A 257 -4.91 -15.79 -18.34
C ILE A 257 -3.74 -14.90 -18.78
N GLY A 258 -2.57 -15.05 -18.14
CA GLY A 258 -1.40 -14.21 -18.34
C GLY A 258 -1.35 -13.02 -17.37
N ARG A 259 -0.15 -12.55 -17.05
CA ARG A 259 0.07 -11.48 -16.05
C ARG A 259 -0.52 -10.14 -16.49
N ARG A 260 -0.26 -9.74 -17.73
CA ARG A 260 -0.76 -8.47 -18.29
C ARG A 260 -2.29 -8.38 -18.28
N LYS A 261 -2.98 -9.43 -18.71
CA LYS A 261 -4.44 -9.47 -18.72
C LYS A 261 -5.01 -9.47 -17.30
N SER A 262 -4.38 -10.19 -16.38
CA SER A 262 -4.74 -10.19 -14.96
C SER A 262 -4.65 -8.80 -14.36
N ILE A 263 -3.53 -8.07 -14.59
CA ILE A 263 -3.35 -6.69 -14.11
C ILE A 263 -4.45 -5.77 -14.64
N MET A 264 -4.72 -5.82 -15.95
CA MET A 264 -5.76 -4.99 -16.58
C MET A 264 -7.14 -5.28 -16.00
N LEU A 265 -7.46 -6.55 -15.75
CA LEU A 265 -8.72 -6.96 -15.13
C LEU A 265 -8.82 -6.46 -13.69
N GLY A 266 -7.75 -6.61 -12.90
CA GLY A 266 -7.69 -6.13 -11.52
C GLY A 266 -7.85 -4.61 -11.43
N PHE A 267 -7.15 -3.87 -12.27
CA PHE A 267 -7.27 -2.41 -12.33
C PHE A 267 -8.65 -1.96 -12.81
N GLY A 268 -9.26 -2.68 -13.79
CA GLY A 268 -10.63 -2.43 -14.22
C GLY A 268 -11.63 -2.59 -13.08
N LEU A 269 -11.47 -3.64 -12.26
CA LEU A 269 -12.29 -3.88 -11.08
C LEU A 269 -12.13 -2.75 -10.05
N ALA A 270 -10.90 -2.26 -9.84
CA ALA A 270 -10.64 -1.13 -8.93
C ALA A 270 -11.28 0.17 -9.45
N VAL A 271 -11.20 0.46 -10.75
CA VAL A 271 -11.84 1.64 -11.37
C VAL A 271 -13.36 1.62 -11.14
N ILE A 272 -14.01 0.50 -11.41
CA ILE A 272 -15.46 0.36 -11.21
C ILE A 272 -15.80 0.58 -9.72
N SER A 273 -15.06 -0.04 -8.82
CA SER A 273 -15.30 0.08 -7.38
C SER A 273 -15.11 1.52 -6.88
N TYR A 274 -14.08 2.22 -7.32
CA TYR A 274 -13.85 3.61 -6.95
C TYR A 274 -14.91 4.57 -7.50
N LEU A 275 -15.41 4.33 -8.72
CA LEU A 275 -16.55 5.07 -9.27
C LEU A 275 -17.82 4.82 -8.45
N LEU A 276 -18.08 3.57 -8.05
CA LEU A 276 -19.23 3.25 -7.20
C LEU A 276 -19.14 3.93 -5.83
N ILE A 277 -17.95 4.00 -5.22
CA ILE A 277 -17.76 4.77 -3.98
C ILE A 277 -18.04 6.25 -4.24
N PHE A 278 -17.50 6.83 -5.29
CA PHE A 278 -17.69 8.25 -5.61
C PHE A 278 -19.16 8.63 -5.78
N PHE A 279 -19.96 7.79 -6.43
CA PHE A 279 -21.37 8.09 -6.69
C PHE A 279 -22.30 7.71 -5.53
N PHE A 280 -22.06 6.60 -4.84
CA PHE A 280 -23.02 6.02 -3.89
C PHE A 280 -22.61 6.07 -2.42
N ALA A 281 -21.33 6.28 -2.13
CA ALA A 281 -20.82 6.33 -0.75
C ALA A 281 -20.19 7.69 -0.38
N ALA A 282 -20.61 8.77 -1.04
CA ALA A 282 -20.05 10.12 -0.84
C ALA A 282 -20.93 11.03 0.05
N THR A 283 -21.97 10.50 0.67
CA THR A 283 -22.88 11.24 1.55
C THR A 283 -23.00 10.57 2.92
N PRO A 284 -23.12 11.33 4.01
CA PRO A 284 -23.35 10.76 5.34
C PRO A 284 -24.71 10.03 5.38
N SER A 285 -24.66 8.71 5.38
CA SER A 285 -25.86 7.88 5.58
C SER A 285 -25.47 6.57 6.26
N SER A 286 -26.39 5.94 6.94
CA SER A 286 -26.16 4.65 7.61
C SER A 286 -25.70 3.55 6.65
N TYR A 287 -26.11 3.62 5.39
CA TYR A 287 -25.73 2.65 4.37
C TYR A 287 -24.41 2.95 3.69
N ALA A 288 -23.97 4.21 3.66
CA ALA A 288 -22.77 4.63 2.92
C ALA A 288 -21.51 3.95 3.44
N VAL A 289 -21.39 3.71 4.73
CA VAL A 289 -20.24 3.02 5.33
C VAL A 289 -20.14 1.57 4.86
N TYR A 290 -21.26 0.87 4.80
CA TYR A 290 -21.29 -0.53 4.34
C TYR A 290 -20.99 -0.63 2.84
N LEU A 291 -21.57 0.25 2.03
CA LEU A 291 -21.28 0.33 0.59
C LEU A 291 -19.80 0.67 0.37
N TYR A 292 -19.28 1.64 1.12
CA TYR A 292 -17.87 1.99 1.10
C TYR A 292 -16.98 0.77 1.41
N ALA A 293 -17.25 0.07 2.51
CA ALA A 293 -16.46 -1.09 2.94
C ALA A 293 -16.45 -2.19 1.86
N ILE A 294 -17.63 -2.52 1.30
CA ILE A 294 -17.74 -3.55 0.25
C ILE A 294 -16.94 -3.16 -0.99
N PHE A 295 -17.16 -1.95 -1.51
CA PHE A 295 -16.47 -1.52 -2.73
C PHE A 295 -14.98 -1.30 -2.50
N TYR A 296 -14.56 -0.87 -1.31
CA TYR A 296 -13.15 -0.75 -0.96
C TYR A 296 -12.45 -2.11 -0.90
N LEU A 297 -13.11 -3.15 -0.37
CA LEU A 297 -12.62 -4.53 -0.39
C LEU A 297 -12.48 -5.04 -1.83
N ILE A 298 -13.46 -4.80 -2.70
CA ILE A 298 -13.42 -5.22 -4.11
C ILE A 298 -12.28 -4.49 -4.84
N ALA A 299 -12.11 -3.19 -4.60
CA ALA A 299 -10.99 -2.42 -5.15
C ALA A 299 -9.64 -2.98 -4.66
N GLY A 300 -9.53 -3.28 -3.36
CA GLY A 300 -8.36 -3.90 -2.76
C GLY A 300 -7.98 -5.21 -3.43
N PHE A 301 -8.95 -6.09 -3.65
CA PHE A 301 -8.74 -7.33 -4.39
C PHE A 301 -8.21 -7.09 -5.81
N GLY A 302 -8.80 -6.14 -6.54
CA GLY A 302 -8.33 -5.76 -7.87
C GLY A 302 -6.89 -5.25 -7.88
N LEU A 303 -6.52 -4.46 -6.88
CA LEU A 303 -5.17 -3.90 -6.75
C LEU A 303 -4.12 -4.92 -6.36
N ILE A 304 -4.48 -5.96 -5.59
CA ILE A 304 -3.60 -7.09 -5.28
C ILE A 304 -3.21 -7.84 -6.55
N ILE A 305 -4.16 -8.04 -7.47
CA ILE A 305 -3.86 -8.66 -8.75
C ILE A 305 -2.75 -7.88 -9.48
N GLY A 306 -2.81 -6.55 -9.43
CA GLY A 306 -1.74 -5.69 -9.93
C GLY A 306 -0.41 -5.90 -9.21
N ASN A 307 -0.44 -5.85 -7.88
CA ASN A 307 0.77 -5.93 -7.04
C ASN A 307 1.53 -7.24 -7.21
N VAL A 308 0.83 -8.37 -7.24
CA VAL A 308 1.44 -9.71 -7.39
C VAL A 308 2.14 -9.86 -8.74
N ASN A 309 1.58 -9.27 -9.79
CA ASN A 309 2.01 -9.54 -11.17
C ASN A 309 2.99 -8.52 -11.73
N THR A 310 3.03 -7.28 -11.22
CA THR A 310 3.87 -6.21 -11.78
C THR A 310 5.36 -6.43 -11.52
N PHE A 311 5.75 -6.83 -10.32
CA PHE A 311 7.15 -7.08 -9.99
C PHE A 311 7.77 -8.23 -10.84
N PRO A 312 7.13 -9.41 -10.95
CA PRO A 312 7.61 -10.46 -11.84
C PRO A 312 7.76 -10.02 -13.30
N MET A 313 6.84 -9.18 -13.82
CA MET A 313 6.96 -8.63 -15.18
C MET A 313 8.20 -7.76 -15.37
N VAL A 314 8.59 -7.00 -14.34
CA VAL A 314 9.80 -6.16 -14.36
C VAL A 314 11.06 -7.02 -14.33
N VAL A 315 11.09 -8.03 -13.45
CA VAL A 315 12.23 -8.95 -13.32
C VAL A 315 12.46 -9.76 -14.61
N GLU A 316 11.37 -10.19 -15.26
CA GLU A 316 11.44 -10.94 -16.51
C GLU A 316 12.10 -10.17 -17.67
N LEU A 317 12.05 -8.84 -17.65
CA LEU A 317 12.73 -8.00 -18.62
C LEU A 317 14.22 -7.77 -18.31
N SER A 318 14.70 -8.24 -17.16
CA SER A 318 16.10 -8.11 -16.75
C SER A 318 16.93 -9.34 -17.10
N SER A 319 18.25 -9.21 -17.14
CA SER A 319 19.21 -10.30 -17.07
C SER A 319 19.76 -10.44 -15.67
N ASN A 320 20.48 -11.52 -15.37
CA ASN A 320 21.14 -11.73 -14.07
C ASN A 320 22.01 -10.53 -13.68
N ALA A 321 22.79 -10.00 -14.61
CA ALA A 321 23.65 -8.85 -14.39
C ALA A 321 22.86 -7.53 -14.14
N THR A 322 21.60 -7.45 -14.53
CA THR A 322 20.81 -6.21 -14.48
C THR A 322 19.61 -6.28 -13.54
N ILE A 323 19.33 -7.43 -12.93
CA ILE A 323 18.16 -7.65 -12.06
C ILE A 323 18.11 -6.65 -10.90
N GLY A 324 19.23 -6.38 -10.25
CA GLY A 324 19.30 -5.40 -9.15
C GLY A 324 18.95 -3.99 -9.62
N LYS A 325 19.39 -3.59 -10.82
CA LYS A 325 19.03 -2.28 -11.40
C LYS A 325 17.53 -2.18 -11.69
N TYR A 326 16.93 -3.20 -12.28
CA TYR A 326 15.50 -3.21 -12.62
C TYR A 326 14.63 -3.24 -11.37
N THR A 327 15.02 -4.03 -10.38
CA THR A 327 14.39 -4.05 -9.04
C THR A 327 14.50 -2.68 -8.35
N GLY A 328 15.67 -2.05 -8.39
CA GLY A 328 15.87 -0.71 -7.83
C GLY A 328 14.97 0.33 -8.50
N LEU A 329 14.85 0.30 -9.84
CA LEU A 329 13.96 1.21 -10.56
C LEU A 329 12.48 0.95 -10.27
N TYR A 330 12.07 -0.31 -10.07
CA TYR A 330 10.73 -0.66 -9.63
C TYR A 330 10.41 -0.01 -8.27
N TYR A 331 11.29 -0.18 -7.28
CA TYR A 331 11.09 0.45 -5.98
C TYR A 331 11.19 1.96 -6.03
N THR A 332 12.05 2.52 -6.87
CA THR A 332 12.11 3.97 -7.09
C THR A 332 10.77 4.49 -7.61
N ALA A 333 10.15 3.83 -8.59
CA ALA A 333 8.85 4.23 -9.11
C ALA A 333 7.75 4.17 -8.03
N THR A 334 7.68 3.07 -7.27
CA THR A 334 6.66 2.90 -6.21
C THR A 334 6.83 3.89 -5.07
N MET A 335 8.07 4.10 -4.59
CA MET A 335 8.37 5.01 -3.48
C MET A 335 8.22 6.48 -3.88
N SER A 336 8.60 6.85 -5.11
CA SER A 336 8.36 8.20 -5.63
C SER A 336 6.88 8.51 -5.70
N ALA A 337 6.05 7.57 -6.14
CA ALA A 337 4.60 7.74 -6.12
C ALA A 337 4.09 7.95 -4.68
N GLN A 338 4.55 7.16 -3.72
CA GLN A 338 4.17 7.31 -2.31
C GLN A 338 4.59 8.68 -1.73
N ALA A 339 5.76 9.18 -2.10
CA ALA A 339 6.25 10.46 -1.61
C ALA A 339 5.48 11.67 -2.19
N ILE A 340 5.08 11.59 -3.46
CA ILE A 340 4.38 12.67 -4.17
C ILE A 340 2.87 12.69 -3.85
N THR A 341 2.27 11.51 -3.67
CA THR A 341 0.82 11.38 -3.50
C THR A 341 0.23 12.22 -2.37
N PRO A 342 0.79 12.28 -1.14
CA PRO A 342 0.21 13.07 -0.06
C PRO A 342 0.07 14.56 -0.40
N PHE A 343 1.04 15.12 -1.11
CA PHE A 343 0.99 16.50 -1.55
C PHE A 343 -0.17 16.77 -2.53
N ILE A 344 -0.30 15.93 -3.55
CA ILE A 344 -1.39 16.06 -4.54
C ILE A 344 -2.74 15.77 -3.90
N ALA A 345 -2.82 14.74 -3.05
CA ALA A 345 -4.04 14.40 -2.34
C ALA A 345 -4.50 15.52 -1.40
N GLY A 346 -3.55 16.19 -0.71
CA GLY A 346 -3.83 17.36 0.11
C GLY A 346 -4.45 18.49 -0.69
N LEU A 347 -3.85 18.87 -1.82
CA LEU A 347 -4.38 19.90 -2.70
C LEU A 347 -5.80 19.57 -3.21
N ILE A 348 -6.05 18.31 -3.58
CA ILE A 348 -7.38 17.88 -4.05
C ILE A 348 -8.41 17.98 -2.91
N MET A 349 -8.03 17.57 -1.70
CA MET A 349 -8.92 17.63 -0.54
C MET A 349 -9.26 19.06 -0.13
N ASP A 350 -8.29 19.96 -0.20
CA ASP A 350 -8.47 21.37 0.20
C ASP A 350 -9.33 22.13 -0.82
N GLU A 351 -9.12 21.94 -2.12
CA GLU A 351 -9.83 22.68 -3.17
C GLU A 351 -11.21 22.06 -3.51
N TRP A 352 -11.31 20.75 -3.56
CA TRP A 352 -12.51 20.06 -4.09
C TRP A 352 -13.20 19.15 -3.07
N GLY A 353 -12.51 18.81 -1.99
CA GLY A 353 -13.03 17.94 -0.94
C GLY A 353 -12.62 16.46 -1.10
N THR A 354 -12.76 15.74 0.00
CA THR A 354 -12.25 14.36 0.17
C THR A 354 -12.83 13.35 -0.81
N LYS A 355 -14.07 13.51 -1.27
CA LYS A 355 -14.70 12.60 -2.24
C LYS A 355 -13.99 12.55 -3.59
N TYR A 356 -13.36 13.65 -4.00
CA TYR A 356 -12.66 13.74 -5.29
C TYR A 356 -11.35 12.96 -5.35
N LEU A 357 -10.84 12.47 -4.20
CA LEU A 357 -9.74 11.51 -4.18
C LEU A 357 -10.05 10.24 -4.96
N PHE A 358 -11.31 9.78 -4.94
CA PHE A 358 -11.71 8.61 -5.71
C PHE A 358 -11.69 8.87 -7.21
N LEU A 359 -12.13 10.05 -7.65
CA LEU A 359 -12.06 10.43 -9.05
C LEU A 359 -10.61 10.57 -9.54
N TYR A 360 -9.76 11.19 -8.73
CA TYR A 360 -8.31 11.24 -8.99
C TYR A 360 -7.71 9.84 -9.13
N SER A 361 -8.04 8.92 -8.22
CA SER A 361 -7.55 7.55 -8.25
C SER A 361 -8.05 6.80 -9.50
N VAL A 362 -9.31 7.00 -9.89
CA VAL A 362 -9.86 6.46 -11.14
C VAL A 362 -9.05 6.93 -12.34
N ILE A 363 -8.74 8.21 -12.43
CA ILE A 363 -7.93 8.78 -13.53
C ILE A 363 -6.54 8.13 -13.55
N CYS A 364 -5.88 8.05 -12.39
CA CYS A 364 -4.56 7.43 -12.27
C CYS A 364 -4.57 5.95 -12.71
N VAL A 365 -5.56 5.18 -12.26
CA VAL A 365 -5.66 3.75 -12.61
C VAL A 365 -6.03 3.56 -14.09
N ILE A 366 -6.87 4.41 -14.67
CA ILE A 366 -7.17 4.38 -16.12
C ILE A 366 -5.91 4.66 -16.95
N ILE A 367 -5.10 5.65 -16.55
CA ILE A 367 -3.82 5.92 -17.20
C ILE A 367 -2.91 4.70 -17.07
N SER A 368 -2.87 4.07 -15.90
CA SER A 368 -2.10 2.83 -15.68
C SER A 368 -2.56 1.70 -16.60
N ILE A 369 -3.86 1.48 -16.77
CA ILE A 369 -4.43 0.50 -17.72
C ILE A 369 -4.00 0.82 -19.16
N ALA A 370 -4.12 2.08 -19.56
CA ALA A 370 -3.74 2.53 -20.89
C ALA A 370 -2.25 2.28 -21.18
N LEU A 371 -1.37 2.59 -20.22
CA LEU A 371 0.07 2.31 -20.34
C LEU A 371 0.34 0.81 -20.43
N MET A 372 -0.32 0.00 -19.59
CA MET A 372 -0.18 -1.46 -19.61
C MET A 372 -0.68 -2.07 -20.92
N PHE A 373 -1.67 -1.46 -21.58
CA PHE A 373 -2.17 -1.90 -22.88
C PHE A 373 -1.10 -1.85 -23.98
N PHE A 374 -0.16 -0.92 -23.90
CA PHE A 374 0.93 -0.78 -24.86
C PHE A 374 2.16 -1.65 -24.54
N VAL A 375 2.21 -2.30 -23.39
CA VAL A 375 3.30 -3.21 -23.01
C VAL A 375 3.24 -4.47 -23.89
N LYS A 376 4.36 -4.82 -24.52
CA LYS A 376 4.48 -5.97 -25.43
C LYS A 376 5.38 -7.09 -24.91
N HIS A 377 6.22 -6.81 -23.90
CA HIS A 377 7.22 -7.74 -23.36
C HIS A 377 7.03 -7.86 -21.83
N GLY A 378 7.47 -8.97 -21.24
CA GLY A 378 7.35 -9.22 -19.79
C GLY A 378 6.08 -10.00 -19.41
N ASP A 379 5.41 -10.65 -20.36
CA ASP A 379 4.23 -11.50 -20.15
C ASP A 379 4.49 -12.90 -20.72
N SER A 380 5.58 -13.54 -20.27
CA SER A 380 5.87 -14.92 -20.66
C SER A 380 4.90 -15.87 -19.97
N LYS A 381 4.63 -16.98 -20.63
CA LYS A 381 3.82 -18.05 -20.05
C LYS A 381 4.56 -18.66 -18.87
N ALA A 382 3.81 -19.04 -17.84
CA ALA A 382 4.36 -19.73 -16.70
C ALA A 382 5.12 -21.00 -17.16
N VAL A 383 6.36 -21.14 -16.69
CA VAL A 383 7.15 -22.35 -16.92
C VAL A 383 6.50 -23.49 -16.16
N PRO A 384 6.46 -24.72 -16.68
CA PRO A 384 5.97 -25.89 -15.97
C PRO A 384 6.66 -26.04 -14.62
N LYS A 385 5.89 -26.39 -13.58
CA LYS A 385 6.43 -26.60 -12.23
C LYS A 385 7.59 -27.58 -12.26
N SER A 386 8.65 -27.25 -11.52
CA SER A 386 9.75 -28.19 -11.31
C SER A 386 9.28 -29.40 -10.48
N THR A 387 9.98 -30.52 -10.59
CA THR A 387 9.65 -31.75 -9.83
C THR A 387 9.55 -31.48 -8.32
N LEU A 388 10.35 -30.54 -7.79
CA LEU A 388 10.35 -30.15 -6.38
C LEU A 388 9.13 -29.31 -5.98
N GLU A 389 8.62 -28.47 -6.88
CA GLU A 389 7.36 -27.74 -6.66
C GLU A 389 6.16 -28.67 -6.65
N MET A 390 6.18 -29.72 -7.48
CA MET A 390 5.13 -30.75 -7.46
C MET A 390 5.16 -31.58 -6.17
N LEU A 391 6.33 -31.92 -5.66
CA LEU A 391 6.47 -32.63 -4.37
C LEU A 391 6.02 -31.79 -3.16
N GLY A 392 6.16 -30.47 -3.22
CA GLY A 392 5.67 -29.55 -2.18
C GLY A 392 4.16 -29.31 -2.19
N GLU A 393 3.44 -29.73 -3.24
CA GLU A 393 1.96 -29.69 -3.27
C GLU A 393 1.33 -30.97 -2.68
N ASP A 394 2.06 -32.08 -2.63
CA ASP A 394 1.60 -33.37 -2.10
C ASP A 394 1.92 -33.53 -0.59
N ALA A 395 2.59 -32.57 0.03
CA ALA A 395 2.93 -32.54 1.45
C ALA A 395 2.08 -31.48 2.22
#